data_7ec7facd2900916f8f6b37d90ab09da0
#
_entry.id   7ec7facd2900916f8f6b37d90ab09da0
#
_cell.length_a   1.000
_cell.length_b   1.000
_cell.length_c   1.000
_cell.angle_alpha   90.00
_cell.angle_beta   90.00
_cell.angle_gamma   90.00
#
_symmetry.space_group_name_H-M   'P 1'
#
loop_
_entity.id
_entity.type
_entity.pdbx_description
1 polymer ?
#
loop_
_entity_poly.entity_id
_entity_poly.type
_entity_poly.pdbx_seq_one_letter_code
_entity_poly.pdbx_strand_id
1 'polypeptide(L)'
;MASQDRSMLLRTTPAGNTCLHISSIHGHEAFCTDVVALEAPLLTTVNLDRETPLLTAVKSGFVILASVLLRLYRERRLSKAILEKDIDGCNALHHAIRSGHRKLALELIEAEPALSTHVNRMNESPMYIAAMRNFTDISENLLEIPDSTHMGPWGQNTLQAAVKNGNAGLAKRIMETRPGLAKEADNNGCTPLSSAVYRGLVDMARVLLEHDCSLGYEVPSNDTTVLDNKGVTPAWVLAHVIDHAKTLNWNEVSMLMVRADPRDANTLYNLHTHTKHKATLQSRKEAKSLTQTYTSNTSLVAILITTVTFAAAFTLPGGYSNDAGSEGLPIMSRKFAFQAFLISDVLAMCSSFAVAFICIIARWGDYEFLIYYISATKKLMWFAYVATTTAFSTGLYTVLAPHLHWLAIAICLVVALLPILTKLLGEWPVWKLRLRLGKAFNSDLLDMV
;
A
#
# COMPACT_ATOMS: atom_id res chain seq x y z
N MET A 1 62.33 10.14 -5.02
CA MET A 1 62.13 10.49 -6.45
C MET A 1 61.28 11.74 -6.66
N ALA A 2 60.20 12.01 -5.89
CA ALA A 2 59.34 13.18 -6.09
C ALA A 2 59.95 14.55 -5.63
N SER A 3 61.07 14.55 -4.94
CA SER A 3 61.70 15.80 -4.48
C SER A 3 62.56 16.50 -5.55
N GLN A 4 62.81 15.87 -6.68
CA GLN A 4 63.72 16.44 -7.72
C GLN A 4 63.05 17.20 -8.85
N ASP A 5 61.74 16.98 -9.11
CA ASP A 5 61.02 17.73 -10.14
C ASP A 5 59.52 17.86 -9.83
N ARG A 6 59.16 18.92 -9.07
CA ARG A 6 57.75 19.26 -8.75
C ARG A 6 56.89 19.51 -9.98
N SER A 7 57.50 19.87 -11.12
CA SER A 7 56.77 20.10 -12.36
C SER A 7 56.11 18.84 -12.92
N MET A 8 56.62 17.65 -12.56
CA MET A 8 55.98 16.36 -12.96
C MET A 8 54.64 16.13 -12.27
N LEU A 9 54.45 16.62 -11.06
CA LEU A 9 53.18 16.46 -10.31
C LEU A 9 52.04 17.33 -10.91
N LEU A 10 52.42 18.39 -11.60
CA LEU A 10 51.47 19.33 -12.21
C LEU A 10 51.01 18.90 -13.61
N ARG A 11 51.57 17.84 -14.20
CA ARG A 11 51.14 17.31 -15.49
C ARG A 11 49.75 16.70 -15.40
N THR A 12 49.01 16.88 -16.51
CA THR A 12 47.64 16.36 -16.65
C THR A 12 47.56 15.35 -17.77
N THR A 13 46.63 14.42 -17.66
CA THR A 13 46.20 13.53 -18.76
C THR A 13 45.40 14.31 -19.81
N PRO A 14 45.13 13.73 -21.00
CA PRO A 14 44.23 14.34 -21.98
C PRO A 14 42.82 14.66 -21.44
N ALA A 15 42.35 13.94 -20.39
CA ALA A 15 41.09 14.21 -19.66
C ALA A 15 41.24 15.28 -18.57
N GLY A 16 42.40 15.93 -18.47
CA GLY A 16 42.67 16.96 -17.45
C GLY A 16 42.93 16.40 -16.05
N ASN A 17 43.07 15.07 -15.90
CA ASN A 17 43.33 14.46 -14.59
C ASN A 17 44.75 14.72 -14.16
N THR A 18 44.96 15.28 -12.96
CA THR A 18 46.26 15.38 -12.27
C THR A 18 46.63 14.06 -11.65
N CYS A 19 47.88 13.91 -11.15
CA CYS A 19 48.28 12.73 -10.42
C CYS A 19 47.37 12.45 -9.19
N LEU A 20 46.80 13.51 -8.59
CA LEU A 20 45.88 13.38 -7.45
C LEU A 20 44.53 12.84 -7.88
N HIS A 21 44.00 13.20 -9.07
CA HIS A 21 42.81 12.58 -9.63
C HIS A 21 43.00 11.10 -9.94
N ILE A 22 44.16 10.76 -10.57
CA ILE A 22 44.44 9.37 -10.92
C ILE A 22 44.55 8.51 -9.67
N SER A 23 45.25 8.99 -8.64
CA SER A 23 45.34 8.27 -7.38
C SER A 23 43.98 8.14 -6.67
N SER A 24 43.09 9.13 -6.83
CA SER A 24 41.71 9.08 -6.35
C SER A 24 40.87 8.05 -7.10
N ILE A 25 41.06 7.87 -8.42
CA ILE A 25 40.41 6.83 -9.22
C ILE A 25 40.80 5.42 -8.79
N HIS A 26 42.04 5.25 -8.28
CA HIS A 26 42.60 3.94 -7.92
C HIS A 26 42.67 3.71 -6.41
N GLY A 27 42.31 4.68 -5.58
CA GLY A 27 42.25 4.55 -4.11
C GLY A 27 43.59 4.53 -3.42
N HIS A 28 44.64 5.16 -3.99
CA HIS A 28 46.01 5.22 -3.42
C HIS A 28 46.14 6.28 -2.34
N GLU A 29 45.70 5.98 -1.11
CA GLU A 29 45.64 6.92 0.02
C GLU A 29 46.98 7.49 0.41
N ALA A 30 48.01 6.64 0.59
CA ALA A 30 49.36 7.08 0.99
C ALA A 30 49.94 8.05 -0.05
N PHE A 31 49.82 7.72 -1.35
CA PHE A 31 50.29 8.59 -2.42
C PHE A 31 49.54 9.94 -2.45
N CYS A 32 48.23 9.93 -2.23
CA CYS A 32 47.45 11.18 -2.12
C CYS A 32 47.94 12.07 -1.00
N THR A 33 48.21 11.49 0.17
CA THR A 33 48.68 12.23 1.35
C THR A 33 50.06 12.85 1.09
N ASP A 34 50.98 12.08 0.52
CA ASP A 34 52.31 12.55 0.17
C ASP A 34 52.30 13.67 -0.87
N VAL A 35 51.48 13.51 -1.93
CA VAL A 35 51.34 14.54 -2.98
C VAL A 35 50.73 15.82 -2.42
N VAL A 36 49.72 15.74 -1.56
CA VAL A 36 49.12 16.91 -0.93
C VAL A 36 50.06 17.62 0.03
N ALA A 37 50.98 16.90 0.64
CA ALA A 37 52.02 17.51 1.47
C ALA A 37 53.06 18.33 0.64
N LEU A 38 53.30 17.89 -0.61
CA LEU A 38 54.25 18.56 -1.51
C LEU A 38 53.56 19.69 -2.33
N GLU A 39 52.36 19.46 -2.83
CA GLU A 39 51.66 20.37 -3.75
C GLU A 39 50.16 20.46 -3.36
N ALA A 40 49.88 21.20 -2.30
CA ALA A 40 48.51 21.42 -1.78
C ALA A 40 47.51 22.05 -2.82
N PRO A 41 47.95 22.92 -3.76
CA PRO A 41 47.05 23.49 -4.77
C PRO A 41 46.37 22.45 -5.64
N LEU A 42 46.91 21.23 -5.79
CA LEU A 42 46.27 20.14 -6.54
C LEU A 42 44.92 19.71 -5.99
N LEU A 43 44.63 19.96 -4.71
CA LEU A 43 43.32 19.71 -4.12
C LEU A 43 42.19 20.53 -4.78
N THR A 44 42.49 21.72 -5.28
CA THR A 44 41.49 22.62 -5.88
C THR A 44 41.43 22.53 -7.39
N THR A 45 42.27 21.71 -8.03
CA THR A 45 42.25 21.52 -9.47
C THR A 45 41.02 20.70 -9.88
N VAL A 46 40.48 21.01 -11.04
CA VAL A 46 39.40 20.27 -11.65
C VAL A 46 39.84 19.67 -12.98
N ASN A 47 39.34 18.47 -13.27
CA ASN A 47 39.54 17.82 -14.57
C ASN A 47 38.54 18.35 -15.63
N LEU A 48 38.51 17.78 -16.83
CA LEU A 48 37.59 18.20 -17.90
C LEU A 48 36.12 17.92 -17.54
N ASP A 49 35.85 16.95 -16.68
CA ASP A 49 34.52 16.64 -16.14
C ASP A 49 34.14 17.56 -14.97
N ARG A 50 34.96 18.56 -14.67
CA ARG A 50 34.85 19.51 -13.54
C ARG A 50 34.92 18.82 -12.18
N GLU A 51 35.51 17.65 -12.08
CA GLU A 51 35.66 16.92 -10.83
C GLU A 51 36.90 17.38 -10.09
N THR A 52 36.80 17.62 -8.79
CA THR A 52 37.95 17.71 -7.88
C THR A 52 38.43 16.32 -7.49
N PRO A 53 39.67 16.15 -6.98
CA PRO A 53 40.15 14.86 -6.47
C PRO A 53 39.20 14.24 -5.44
N LEU A 54 38.58 15.04 -4.56
CA LEU A 54 37.56 14.57 -3.63
C LEU A 54 36.34 13.98 -4.35
N LEU A 55 35.80 14.72 -5.31
CA LEU A 55 34.66 14.31 -6.09
C LEU A 55 34.94 13.01 -6.87
N THR A 56 36.13 12.93 -7.47
CA THR A 56 36.63 11.74 -8.17
C THR A 56 36.72 10.53 -7.23
N ALA A 57 37.25 10.70 -6.00
CA ALA A 57 37.35 9.62 -4.99
C ALA A 57 35.94 9.11 -4.59
N VAL A 58 35.00 10.03 -4.34
CA VAL A 58 33.60 9.69 -4.00
C VAL A 58 32.92 8.93 -5.12
N LYS A 59 33.05 9.42 -6.36
CA LYS A 59 32.45 8.81 -7.56
C LYS A 59 33.04 7.44 -7.86
N SER A 60 34.34 7.25 -7.63
CA SER A 60 35.04 5.96 -7.78
C SER A 60 34.77 4.98 -6.64
N GLY A 61 34.09 5.40 -5.58
CA GLY A 61 33.68 4.54 -4.45
C GLY A 61 34.77 4.31 -3.39
N PHE A 62 35.87 5.03 -3.43
CA PHE A 62 36.93 4.91 -2.42
C PHE A 62 36.63 5.74 -1.17
N VAL A 63 35.68 5.23 -0.35
CA VAL A 63 35.13 5.93 0.81
C VAL A 63 36.22 6.38 1.80
N ILE A 64 37.18 5.50 2.11
CA ILE A 64 38.27 5.81 3.07
C ILE A 64 39.11 6.98 2.55
N LEU A 65 39.55 6.91 1.29
CA LEU A 65 40.28 7.99 0.67
C LEU A 65 39.49 9.31 0.60
N ALA A 66 38.21 9.22 0.27
CA ALA A 66 37.32 10.39 0.26
C ALA A 66 37.22 11.05 1.65
N SER A 67 37.10 10.27 2.72
CA SER A 67 37.12 10.80 4.11
C SER A 67 38.47 11.44 4.47
N VAL A 68 39.60 10.85 4.05
CA VAL A 68 40.91 11.43 4.23
C VAL A 68 41.04 12.75 3.47
N LEU A 69 40.68 12.78 2.20
CA LEU A 69 40.67 14.01 1.39
C LEU A 69 39.77 15.07 2.01
N LEU A 70 38.56 14.73 2.42
CA LEU A 70 37.60 15.65 3.05
C LEU A 70 38.26 16.31 4.31
N ARG A 71 38.92 15.52 5.14
CA ARG A 71 39.66 16.06 6.29
C ARG A 71 40.76 17.05 5.86
N LEU A 72 41.55 16.72 4.84
CA LEU A 72 42.58 17.60 4.31
C LEU A 72 42.01 18.92 3.74
N TYR A 73 40.82 18.87 3.09
CA TYR A 73 40.12 20.08 2.61
C TYR A 73 39.64 20.93 3.80
N ARG A 74 39.11 20.33 4.87
CA ARG A 74 38.71 21.06 6.08
C ARG A 74 39.89 21.73 6.78
N GLU A 75 40.97 21.00 6.99
CA GLU A 75 42.21 21.53 7.63
C GLU A 75 42.74 22.76 6.90
N ARG A 76 42.59 22.78 5.57
CA ARG A 76 43.05 23.89 4.71
C ARG A 76 41.96 24.94 4.40
N ARG A 77 40.76 24.79 4.95
CA ARG A 77 39.62 25.68 4.75
C ARG A 77 39.24 25.85 3.29
N LEU A 78 39.26 24.76 2.51
CA LEU A 78 38.96 24.75 1.06
C LEU A 78 37.45 24.47 0.78
N SER A 79 36.51 25.13 1.48
CA SER A 79 35.06 24.92 1.34
C SER A 79 34.60 25.07 -0.10
N LYS A 80 35.15 26.02 -0.86
CA LYS A 80 34.81 26.20 -2.28
C LYS A 80 35.06 24.95 -3.12
N ALA A 81 36.18 24.27 -2.87
CA ALA A 81 36.53 23.06 -3.61
C ALA A 81 35.69 21.83 -3.17
N ILE A 82 35.21 21.81 -1.92
CA ILE A 82 34.21 20.80 -1.49
C ILE A 82 32.88 20.99 -2.20
N LEU A 83 32.47 22.24 -2.46
CA LEU A 83 31.21 22.60 -3.11
C LEU A 83 31.22 22.47 -4.64
N GLU A 84 32.37 22.15 -5.24
CA GLU A 84 32.47 21.99 -6.70
C GLU A 84 31.52 20.89 -7.19
N LYS A 85 31.09 21.06 -8.45
CA LYS A 85 30.13 20.20 -9.12
C LYS A 85 30.70 19.68 -10.41
N ASP A 86 30.40 18.45 -10.75
CA ASP A 86 30.72 17.88 -12.03
C ASP A 86 29.89 18.49 -13.19
N ILE A 87 30.12 17.99 -14.40
CA ILE A 87 29.39 18.42 -15.59
C ILE A 87 27.87 18.19 -15.50
N ASP A 88 27.41 17.23 -14.66
CA ASP A 88 26.00 16.93 -14.43
C ASP A 88 25.39 17.80 -13.31
N GLY A 89 26.21 18.69 -12.72
CA GLY A 89 25.81 19.53 -11.61
C GLY A 89 25.77 18.80 -10.27
N CYS A 90 26.26 17.55 -10.21
CA CYS A 90 26.33 16.76 -8.98
C CYS A 90 27.56 17.15 -8.17
N ASN A 91 27.40 17.40 -6.87
CA ASN A 91 28.49 17.55 -5.91
C ASN A 91 28.79 16.21 -5.21
N ALA A 92 29.79 16.21 -4.33
CA ALA A 92 30.22 15.01 -3.60
C ALA A 92 29.07 14.34 -2.80
N LEU A 93 28.15 15.14 -2.22
CA LEU A 93 27.03 14.62 -1.46
C LEU A 93 26.01 13.88 -2.34
N HIS A 94 25.71 14.40 -3.55
CA HIS A 94 24.86 13.71 -4.53
C HIS A 94 25.41 12.31 -4.86
N HIS A 95 26.70 12.21 -5.15
CA HIS A 95 27.34 10.94 -5.48
C HIS A 95 27.40 10.01 -4.30
N ALA A 96 27.78 10.49 -3.10
CA ALA A 96 27.84 9.67 -1.90
C ALA A 96 26.48 9.01 -1.56
N ILE A 97 25.37 9.80 -1.65
CA ILE A 97 24.02 9.28 -1.42
C ILE A 97 23.62 8.32 -2.54
N ARG A 98 23.87 8.69 -3.80
CA ARG A 98 23.51 7.87 -4.95
C ARG A 98 24.23 6.52 -4.97
N SER A 99 25.48 6.47 -4.52
CA SER A 99 26.27 5.23 -4.40
C SER A 99 25.99 4.45 -3.12
N GLY A 100 25.23 5.00 -2.17
CA GLY A 100 24.89 4.33 -0.91
C GLY A 100 25.95 4.43 0.18
N HIS A 101 26.91 5.34 0.05
CA HIS A 101 27.98 5.57 1.03
C HIS A 101 27.49 6.42 2.21
N ARG A 102 26.60 5.85 3.05
CA ARG A 102 25.86 6.57 4.10
C ARG A 102 26.77 7.29 5.09
N LYS A 103 27.84 6.63 5.58
CA LYS A 103 28.78 7.23 6.52
C LYS A 103 29.47 8.45 5.90
N LEU A 104 29.97 8.31 4.66
CA LEU A 104 30.60 9.42 3.95
C LEU A 104 29.63 10.58 3.68
N ALA A 105 28.36 10.26 3.37
CA ALA A 105 27.35 11.30 3.19
C ALA A 105 27.12 12.11 4.46
N LEU A 106 27.05 11.46 5.63
CA LEU A 106 26.95 12.14 6.92
C LEU A 106 28.21 12.98 7.24
N GLU A 107 29.41 12.46 6.97
CA GLU A 107 30.68 13.20 7.11
C GLU A 107 30.73 14.45 6.21
N LEU A 108 30.21 14.34 4.97
CA LEU A 108 30.12 15.46 4.03
C LEU A 108 29.11 16.53 4.50
N ILE A 109 27.96 16.12 5.05
CA ILE A 109 26.94 17.02 5.62
C ILE A 109 27.53 17.79 6.82
N GLU A 110 28.22 17.09 7.71
CA GLU A 110 28.89 17.71 8.88
C GLU A 110 30.01 18.66 8.47
N ALA A 111 30.79 18.27 7.45
CA ALA A 111 31.93 19.05 6.99
C ALA A 111 31.51 20.34 6.27
N GLU A 112 30.52 20.27 5.42
CA GLU A 112 30.04 21.39 4.60
C GLU A 112 28.52 21.27 4.35
N PRO A 113 27.67 21.80 5.25
CA PRO A 113 26.22 21.74 5.13
C PRO A 113 25.67 22.38 3.84
N ALA A 114 26.40 23.35 3.27
CA ALA A 114 26.02 24.01 2.03
C ALA A 114 25.98 23.06 0.82
N LEU A 115 26.55 21.85 0.89
CA LEU A 115 26.37 20.81 -0.13
C LEU A 115 24.90 20.44 -0.36
N SER A 116 24.07 20.59 0.67
CA SER A 116 22.63 20.27 0.63
C SER A 116 21.77 21.31 -0.10
N THR A 117 22.32 22.50 -0.35
CA THR A 117 21.56 23.63 -0.93
C THR A 117 21.48 23.59 -2.45
N HIS A 118 22.14 22.64 -3.09
CA HIS A 118 22.27 22.59 -4.55
C HIS A 118 21.45 21.44 -5.14
N VAL A 119 20.98 21.67 -6.38
CA VAL A 119 20.39 20.63 -7.23
C VAL A 119 21.31 20.32 -8.40
N ASN A 120 21.20 19.11 -8.93
CA ASN A 120 21.87 18.71 -10.16
C ASN A 120 21.10 19.17 -11.42
N ARG A 121 21.58 18.82 -12.63
CA ARG A 121 20.91 19.15 -13.91
C ARG A 121 19.53 18.53 -14.07
N MET A 122 19.22 17.42 -13.32
CA MET A 122 17.91 16.80 -13.29
C MET A 122 16.98 17.44 -12.24
N ASN A 123 17.40 18.53 -11.61
CA ASN A 123 16.72 19.19 -10.51
C ASN A 123 16.58 18.31 -9.25
N GLU A 124 17.44 17.31 -9.08
CA GLU A 124 17.47 16.47 -7.88
C GLU A 124 18.33 17.10 -6.79
N SER A 125 17.79 17.29 -5.61
CA SER A 125 18.54 17.66 -4.40
C SER A 125 19.11 16.42 -3.68
N PRO A 126 20.15 16.56 -2.88
CA PRO A 126 20.62 15.47 -2.01
C PRO A 126 19.53 14.88 -1.14
N MET A 127 18.65 15.73 -0.58
CA MET A 127 17.53 15.29 0.26
C MET A 127 16.52 14.45 -0.52
N TYR A 128 16.17 14.87 -1.75
CA TYR A 128 15.28 14.09 -2.61
C TYR A 128 15.87 12.72 -2.95
N ILE A 129 17.16 12.65 -3.30
CA ILE A 129 17.85 11.39 -3.60
C ILE A 129 17.88 10.48 -2.36
N ALA A 130 18.15 11.03 -1.17
CA ALA A 130 18.13 10.29 0.08
C ALA A 130 16.75 9.68 0.38
N ALA A 131 15.69 10.48 0.23
CA ALA A 131 14.32 10.01 0.40
C ALA A 131 13.95 8.93 -0.64
N MET A 132 14.32 9.11 -1.92
CA MET A 132 14.10 8.11 -2.98
C MET A 132 14.83 6.79 -2.73
N ARG A 133 15.98 6.82 -2.07
CA ARG A 133 16.74 5.63 -1.66
C ARG A 133 16.35 5.07 -0.29
N ASN A 134 15.36 5.69 0.35
CA ASN A 134 14.89 5.34 1.68
C ASN A 134 15.99 5.41 2.78
N PHE A 135 16.92 6.36 2.65
CA PHE A 135 17.96 6.65 3.65
C PHE A 135 17.40 7.66 4.66
N THR A 136 16.64 7.14 5.62
CA THR A 136 15.90 7.97 6.60
C THR A 136 16.86 8.82 7.45
N ASP A 137 17.97 8.24 7.91
CA ASP A 137 19.01 8.92 8.71
C ASP A 137 19.59 10.14 7.97
N ILE A 138 19.95 9.98 6.69
CA ILE A 138 20.50 11.08 5.87
C ILE A 138 19.41 12.13 5.63
N SER A 139 18.19 11.69 5.32
CA SER A 139 17.06 12.61 5.09
C SER A 139 16.74 13.44 6.32
N GLU A 140 16.77 12.85 7.52
CA GLU A 140 16.53 13.54 8.79
C GLU A 140 17.63 14.57 9.09
N ASN A 141 18.91 14.21 8.91
CA ASN A 141 20.00 15.17 9.05
C ASN A 141 19.89 16.34 8.08
N LEU A 142 19.48 16.09 6.82
CA LEU A 142 19.27 17.14 5.83
C LEU A 142 18.05 18.03 6.15
N LEU A 143 17.01 17.49 6.79
CA LEU A 143 15.84 18.26 7.24
C LEU A 143 16.20 19.28 8.33
N GLU A 144 17.20 18.98 9.17
CA GLU A 144 17.67 19.88 10.22
C GLU A 144 18.43 21.09 9.69
N ILE A 145 18.88 21.05 8.42
CA ILE A 145 19.56 22.18 7.77
C ILE A 145 18.50 23.08 7.13
N PRO A 146 18.32 24.33 7.61
CA PRO A 146 17.22 25.21 7.17
C PRO A 146 17.24 25.48 5.66
N ASP A 147 18.42 25.70 5.10
CA ASP A 147 18.61 26.10 3.68
C ASP A 147 18.73 24.90 2.73
N SER A 148 18.60 23.65 3.23
CA SER A 148 18.69 22.47 2.38
C SER A 148 17.53 22.41 1.38
N THR A 149 17.82 22.13 0.13
CA THR A 149 16.81 22.01 -0.95
C THR A 149 16.08 20.67 -0.88
N HIS A 150 14.82 20.69 -1.26
CA HIS A 150 13.92 19.53 -1.25
C HIS A 150 13.44 19.13 -2.64
N MET A 151 13.99 19.78 -3.67
CA MET A 151 13.56 19.65 -5.08
C MET A 151 13.96 18.29 -5.66
N GLY A 152 13.10 17.77 -6.52
CA GLY A 152 13.32 16.57 -7.33
C GLY A 152 12.94 16.81 -8.80
N PRO A 153 13.15 15.81 -9.68
CA PRO A 153 12.83 15.91 -11.10
C PRO A 153 11.32 16.08 -11.30
N TRP A 154 10.94 16.71 -12.40
CA TRP A 154 9.54 16.90 -12.80
C TRP A 154 8.70 17.71 -11.79
N GLY A 155 9.32 18.61 -11.04
CA GLY A 155 8.63 19.40 -10.01
C GLY A 155 8.29 18.61 -8.74
N GLN A 156 8.80 17.39 -8.59
CA GLN A 156 8.60 16.59 -7.39
C GLN A 156 9.41 17.14 -6.21
N ASN A 157 8.95 16.86 -5.00
CA ASN A 157 9.66 17.21 -3.78
C ASN A 157 9.98 15.98 -2.93
N THR A 158 10.73 16.18 -1.87
CA THR A 158 11.17 15.10 -0.96
C THR A 158 10.01 14.36 -0.30
N LEU A 159 8.87 15.03 -0.01
CA LEU A 159 7.69 14.37 0.54
C LEU A 159 7.07 13.40 -0.47
N GLN A 160 7.01 13.78 -1.74
CA GLN A 160 6.56 12.86 -2.80
C GLN A 160 7.49 11.65 -2.96
N ALA A 161 8.79 11.83 -2.75
CA ALA A 161 9.76 10.71 -2.72
C ALA A 161 9.48 9.76 -1.55
N ALA A 162 9.22 10.29 -0.35
CA ALA A 162 8.83 9.50 0.82
C ALA A 162 7.51 8.74 0.59
N VAL A 163 6.51 9.38 -0.05
CA VAL A 163 5.24 8.75 -0.45
C VAL A 163 5.49 7.60 -1.43
N LYS A 164 6.34 7.80 -2.44
CA LYS A 164 6.66 6.74 -3.43
C LYS A 164 7.24 5.49 -2.78
N ASN A 165 8.03 5.65 -1.74
CA ASN A 165 8.63 4.55 -1.00
C ASN A 165 7.75 3.99 0.13
N GLY A 166 6.59 4.58 0.39
CA GLY A 166 5.71 4.16 1.47
C GLY A 166 6.29 4.43 2.87
N ASN A 167 7.28 5.33 3.00
CA ASN A 167 7.92 5.63 4.28
C ASN A 167 7.11 6.67 5.06
N ALA A 168 6.10 6.20 5.80
CA ALA A 168 5.22 7.04 6.60
C ALA A 168 5.96 7.75 7.75
N GLY A 169 7.00 7.14 8.31
CA GLY A 169 7.83 7.76 9.35
C GLY A 169 8.56 9.00 8.83
N LEU A 170 9.25 8.88 7.70
CA LEU A 170 9.91 10.00 7.05
C LEU A 170 8.91 11.08 6.60
N ALA A 171 7.76 10.68 6.04
CA ALA A 171 6.72 11.62 5.65
C ALA A 171 6.23 12.45 6.84
N LYS A 172 6.02 11.81 8.00
CA LYS A 172 5.64 12.50 9.25
C LYS A 172 6.70 13.53 9.66
N ARG A 173 7.98 13.16 9.66
CA ARG A 173 9.08 14.09 9.99
C ARG A 173 9.15 15.27 9.02
N ILE A 174 8.97 15.03 7.71
CA ILE A 174 8.92 16.10 6.71
C ILE A 174 7.74 17.04 6.97
N MET A 175 6.56 16.51 7.28
CA MET A 175 5.37 17.31 7.59
C MET A 175 5.55 18.16 8.85
N GLU A 176 6.23 17.64 9.88
CA GLU A 176 6.54 18.38 11.11
C GLU A 176 7.52 19.53 10.87
N THR A 177 8.51 19.37 9.97
CA THR A 177 9.56 20.36 9.73
C THR A 177 9.25 21.30 8.58
N ARG A 178 8.61 20.81 7.53
CA ARG A 178 8.32 21.53 6.28
C ARG A 178 6.90 21.24 5.76
N PRO A 179 5.85 21.66 6.48
CA PRO A 179 4.44 21.32 6.14
C PRO A 179 4.01 21.82 4.75
N GLY A 180 4.61 22.92 4.26
CA GLY A 180 4.31 23.46 2.94
C GLY A 180 4.50 22.48 1.79
N LEU A 181 5.42 21.50 1.91
CA LEU A 181 5.69 20.51 0.87
C LEU A 181 4.49 19.61 0.55
N ALA A 182 3.54 19.49 1.48
CA ALA A 182 2.35 18.69 1.28
C ALA A 182 1.36 19.28 0.27
N LYS A 183 1.41 20.62 0.08
CA LYS A 183 0.54 21.35 -0.85
C LYS A 183 1.16 21.54 -2.23
N GLU A 184 2.46 21.29 -2.36
CA GLU A 184 3.15 21.41 -3.64
C GLU A 184 2.75 20.27 -4.58
N ALA A 185 2.40 20.62 -5.81
CA ALA A 185 2.13 19.68 -6.88
C ALA A 185 3.35 19.53 -7.80
N ASP A 186 3.55 18.33 -8.33
CA ASP A 186 4.53 18.09 -9.38
C ASP A 186 4.05 18.66 -10.74
N ASN A 187 4.87 18.54 -11.78
CA ASN A 187 4.54 19.06 -13.13
C ASN A 187 3.29 18.40 -13.75
N ASN A 188 2.81 17.28 -13.17
CA ASN A 188 1.57 16.63 -13.58
C ASN A 188 0.37 17.08 -12.74
N GLY A 189 0.56 18.03 -11.82
CA GLY A 189 -0.48 18.46 -10.89
C GLY A 189 -0.72 17.49 -9.72
N CYS A 190 0.13 16.48 -9.53
CA CYS A 190 -0.02 15.50 -8.46
C CYS A 190 0.58 16.00 -7.14
N THR A 191 -0.25 16.14 -6.11
CA THR A 191 0.20 16.39 -4.73
C THR A 191 0.69 15.11 -4.06
N PRO A 192 1.44 15.17 -2.94
CA PRO A 192 1.79 14.01 -2.14
C PRO A 192 0.57 13.14 -1.76
N LEU A 193 -0.53 13.78 -1.35
CA LEU A 193 -1.76 13.07 -1.01
C LEU A 193 -2.40 12.39 -2.22
N SER A 194 -2.48 13.07 -3.37
CA SER A 194 -2.97 12.46 -4.62
C SER A 194 -2.16 11.22 -5.01
N SER A 195 -0.82 11.27 -4.84
CA SER A 195 0.06 10.13 -5.10
C SER A 195 -0.15 8.98 -4.12
N ALA A 196 -0.39 9.28 -2.83
CA ALA A 196 -0.70 8.27 -1.81
C ALA A 196 -2.04 7.57 -2.09
N VAL A 197 -3.07 8.35 -2.43
CA VAL A 197 -4.41 7.87 -2.80
C VAL A 197 -4.34 7.00 -4.05
N TYR A 198 -3.69 7.47 -5.11
CA TYR A 198 -3.53 6.72 -6.36
C TYR A 198 -2.87 5.35 -6.16
N ARG A 199 -1.92 5.26 -5.22
CA ARG A 199 -1.20 4.03 -4.90
C ARG A 199 -1.87 3.17 -3.84
N GLY A 200 -2.96 3.62 -3.23
CA GLY A 200 -3.66 2.92 -2.16
C GLY A 200 -2.83 2.81 -0.86
N LEU A 201 -1.94 3.78 -0.59
CA LEU A 201 -1.08 3.81 0.59
C LEU A 201 -1.82 4.41 1.78
N VAL A 202 -2.62 3.59 2.46
CA VAL A 202 -3.51 4.00 3.56
C VAL A 202 -2.79 4.70 4.70
N ASP A 203 -1.69 4.09 5.20
CA ASP A 203 -0.94 4.66 6.33
C ASP A 203 -0.33 6.02 5.96
N MET A 204 0.10 6.18 4.71
CA MET A 204 0.62 7.43 4.19
C MET A 204 -0.49 8.50 4.08
N ALA A 205 -1.64 8.13 3.48
CA ALA A 205 -2.78 9.04 3.39
C ALA A 205 -3.26 9.48 4.78
N ARG A 206 -3.26 8.56 5.74
CA ARG A 206 -3.60 8.85 7.14
C ARG A 206 -2.64 9.87 7.75
N VAL A 207 -1.33 9.65 7.66
CA VAL A 207 -0.32 10.57 8.19
C VAL A 207 -0.47 11.97 7.61
N LEU A 208 -0.69 12.07 6.29
CA LEU A 208 -0.87 13.36 5.63
C LEU A 208 -2.15 14.07 6.11
N LEU A 209 -3.30 13.37 6.17
CA LEU A 209 -4.60 13.94 6.56
C LEU A 209 -4.72 14.19 8.07
N GLU A 210 -4.06 13.42 8.93
CA GLU A 210 -4.02 13.69 10.37
C GLU A 210 -3.20 14.96 10.70
N HIS A 211 -2.17 15.23 9.89
CA HIS A 211 -1.36 16.43 10.06
C HIS A 211 -2.08 17.68 9.52
N ASP A 212 -2.67 17.60 8.33
CA ASP A 212 -3.41 18.69 7.69
C ASP A 212 -4.61 18.14 6.89
N CYS A 213 -5.80 18.23 7.48
CA CYS A 213 -7.03 17.76 6.85
C CYS A 213 -7.41 18.60 5.61
N SER A 214 -6.89 19.84 5.46
CA SER A 214 -7.15 20.68 4.29
C SER A 214 -6.63 20.10 2.99
N LEU A 215 -5.60 19.23 3.07
CA LEU A 215 -5.03 18.56 1.90
C LEU A 215 -6.05 17.73 1.11
N GLY A 216 -7.13 17.32 1.76
CA GLY A 216 -8.19 16.51 1.14
C GLY A 216 -8.99 17.27 0.09
N TYR A 217 -9.13 18.57 0.23
CA TYR A 217 -10.03 19.40 -0.57
C TYR A 217 -9.38 20.65 -1.18
N GLU A 218 -8.16 21.02 -0.78
CA GLU A 218 -7.46 22.16 -1.41
C GLU A 218 -7.04 21.79 -2.84
N VAL A 219 -7.40 22.64 -3.79
CA VAL A 219 -6.85 22.63 -5.13
C VAL A 219 -5.44 23.24 -5.05
N PRO A 220 -4.40 22.60 -5.62
CA PRO A 220 -3.06 23.16 -5.60
C PRO A 220 -3.07 24.58 -6.17
N SER A 221 -2.65 25.55 -5.37
CA SER A 221 -2.60 26.98 -5.74
C SER A 221 -1.35 27.31 -6.54
N ASN A 222 -1.04 26.57 -7.59
CA ASN A 222 0.02 26.99 -8.50
C ASN A 222 -0.56 27.86 -9.60
N ASP A 223 -0.31 29.15 -9.47
CA ASP A 223 -0.62 30.22 -10.42
C ASP A 223 0.24 30.14 -11.71
N THR A 224 0.64 28.97 -12.10
CA THR A 224 1.37 28.70 -13.35
C THR A 224 0.74 27.54 -14.11
N THR A 225 -0.13 27.86 -15.04
CA THR A 225 -0.37 27.32 -16.41
C THR A 225 0.01 25.86 -16.76
N VAL A 226 0.27 24.98 -15.81
CA VAL A 226 0.37 23.55 -16.03
C VAL A 226 -0.50 22.84 -14.99
N LEU A 227 -1.74 23.19 -15.04
CA LEU A 227 -2.79 22.25 -14.67
C LEU A 227 -2.60 21.05 -15.60
N ASP A 228 -2.51 19.82 -15.08
CA ASP A 228 -3.31 18.87 -15.81
C ASP A 228 -4.68 19.51 -15.74
N ASN A 229 -5.09 20.04 -16.88
CA ASN A 229 -6.07 21.06 -17.16
C ASN A 229 -7.46 20.92 -16.49
N LYS A 230 -7.57 20.30 -15.29
CA LYS A 230 -8.84 19.86 -14.71
C LYS A 230 -9.06 20.19 -13.23
N GLY A 231 -8.14 20.84 -12.52
CA GLY A 231 -8.33 21.15 -11.10
C GLY A 231 -8.62 19.92 -10.24
N VAL A 232 -7.81 18.86 -10.44
CA VAL A 232 -8.06 17.53 -9.90
C VAL A 232 -7.74 17.50 -8.42
N THR A 233 -8.75 17.45 -7.58
CA THR A 233 -8.59 17.22 -6.13
C THR A 233 -8.22 15.76 -5.83
N PRO A 234 -7.59 15.46 -4.68
CA PRO A 234 -7.38 14.09 -4.23
C PRO A 234 -8.66 13.24 -4.19
N ALA A 235 -9.79 13.87 -3.86
CA ALA A 235 -11.12 13.24 -3.91
C ALA A 235 -11.51 12.83 -5.34
N TRP A 236 -11.20 13.66 -6.33
CA TRP A 236 -11.41 13.30 -7.72
C TRP A 236 -10.51 12.13 -8.17
N VAL A 237 -9.23 12.12 -7.76
CA VAL A 237 -8.33 11.01 -8.04
C VAL A 237 -8.89 9.72 -7.46
N LEU A 238 -9.35 9.74 -6.20
CA LEU A 238 -9.97 8.61 -5.53
C LEU A 238 -11.17 8.07 -6.32
N ALA A 239 -12.03 8.96 -6.82
CA ALA A 239 -13.21 8.59 -7.58
C ALA A 239 -12.91 8.02 -8.98
N HIS A 240 -11.75 8.32 -9.56
CA HIS A 240 -11.38 7.92 -10.93
C HIS A 240 -10.42 6.72 -10.98
N VAL A 241 -9.87 6.29 -9.87
CA VAL A 241 -9.01 5.09 -9.79
C VAL A 241 -9.88 3.84 -9.67
N ILE A 242 -10.46 3.44 -10.79
CA ILE A 242 -11.45 2.35 -10.88
C ILE A 242 -10.85 1.00 -10.50
N ASP A 243 -9.58 0.75 -10.82
CA ASP A 243 -8.92 -0.54 -10.58
C ASP A 243 -8.72 -0.84 -9.08
N HIS A 244 -8.63 0.19 -8.25
CA HIS A 244 -8.45 0.06 -6.81
C HIS A 244 -9.76 0.14 -6.01
N ALA A 245 -10.87 0.54 -6.66
CA ALA A 245 -12.17 0.73 -6.01
C ALA A 245 -12.77 -0.53 -5.35
N LYS A 246 -12.23 -1.71 -5.66
CA LYS A 246 -12.67 -3.00 -5.08
C LYS A 246 -11.80 -3.44 -3.90
N THR A 247 -10.78 -2.67 -3.52
CA THR A 247 -9.87 -3.04 -2.45
C THR A 247 -10.31 -2.45 -1.12
N LEU A 248 -10.04 -3.18 -0.04
CA LEU A 248 -10.27 -2.69 1.33
C LEU A 248 -9.51 -1.37 1.58
N ASN A 249 -8.32 -1.23 1.00
CA ASN A 249 -7.49 -0.03 1.12
C ASN A 249 -8.16 1.20 0.48
N TRP A 250 -8.85 1.04 -0.65
CA TRP A 250 -9.59 2.12 -1.30
C TRP A 250 -10.74 2.61 -0.41
N ASN A 251 -11.51 1.71 0.19
CA ASN A 251 -12.58 2.02 1.11
C ASN A 251 -12.06 2.77 2.35
N GLU A 252 -10.94 2.34 2.89
CA GLU A 252 -10.31 3.00 4.04
C GLU A 252 -9.84 4.42 3.70
N VAL A 253 -9.22 4.61 2.53
CA VAL A 253 -8.82 5.94 2.05
C VAL A 253 -10.04 6.84 1.80
N SER A 254 -11.11 6.31 1.20
CA SER A 254 -12.36 7.05 0.98
C SER A 254 -12.94 7.56 2.30
N MET A 255 -12.96 6.73 3.33
CA MET A 255 -13.46 7.12 4.64
C MET A 255 -12.56 8.15 5.35
N LEU A 256 -11.24 8.07 5.17
CA LEU A 256 -10.32 9.09 5.68
C LEU A 256 -10.56 10.43 5.01
N MET A 257 -10.82 10.44 3.70
CA MET A 257 -11.13 11.67 2.94
C MET A 257 -12.44 12.30 3.39
N VAL A 258 -13.51 11.51 3.56
CA VAL A 258 -14.80 11.97 4.08
C VAL A 258 -14.68 12.54 5.50
N ARG A 259 -13.79 11.95 6.32
CA ARG A 259 -13.52 12.46 7.67
C ARG A 259 -12.78 13.79 7.65
N ALA A 260 -11.89 13.99 6.68
CA ALA A 260 -11.13 15.23 6.54
C ALA A 260 -12.05 16.41 6.16
N ASP A 261 -13.02 16.19 5.26
CA ASP A 261 -14.04 17.19 4.93
C ASP A 261 -15.45 16.59 4.82
N PRO A 262 -16.26 16.67 5.90
CA PRO A 262 -17.64 16.22 5.88
C PRO A 262 -18.55 16.99 4.90
N ARG A 263 -18.17 18.21 4.47
CA ARG A 263 -18.95 19.01 3.51
C ARG A 263 -18.83 18.46 2.10
N ASP A 264 -17.71 17.79 1.81
CA ASP A 264 -17.43 17.15 0.53
C ASP A 264 -18.05 15.75 0.41
N ALA A 265 -18.68 15.23 1.47
CA ALA A 265 -19.35 13.93 1.43
C ALA A 265 -20.39 13.87 0.30
N ASN A 266 -21.14 14.95 0.06
CA ASN A 266 -22.09 15.06 -1.06
C ASN A 266 -21.37 15.11 -2.41
N THR A 267 -20.22 15.75 -2.51
CA THR A 267 -19.43 15.85 -3.75
C THR A 267 -18.78 14.49 -4.05
N LEU A 268 -18.24 13.81 -3.04
CA LEU A 268 -17.74 12.43 -3.12
C LEU A 268 -18.87 11.46 -3.48
N TYR A 269 -20.05 11.60 -2.91
CA TYR A 269 -21.22 10.81 -3.25
C TYR A 269 -21.67 11.05 -4.71
N ASN A 270 -21.74 12.31 -5.12
CA ASN A 270 -22.11 12.67 -6.51
C ASN A 270 -21.03 12.22 -7.49
N LEU A 271 -19.75 12.35 -7.16
CA LEU A 271 -18.62 11.84 -7.94
C LEU A 271 -18.64 10.30 -7.99
N HIS A 272 -18.89 9.65 -6.86
CA HIS A 272 -19.05 8.20 -6.81
C HIS A 272 -20.23 7.74 -7.66
N THR A 273 -21.34 8.44 -7.61
CA THR A 273 -22.53 8.17 -8.46
C THR A 273 -22.23 8.44 -9.94
N HIS A 274 -21.45 9.49 -10.25
CA HIS A 274 -21.04 9.81 -11.63
C HIS A 274 -19.99 8.82 -12.16
N THR A 275 -19.06 8.35 -11.31
CA THR A 275 -18.07 7.30 -11.64
C THR A 275 -18.75 5.95 -11.76
N LYS A 276 -19.74 5.68 -10.89
CA LYS A 276 -20.63 4.53 -10.97
C LYS A 276 -21.39 4.53 -12.31
N HIS A 277 -21.81 5.69 -12.79
CA HIS A 277 -22.44 5.83 -14.11
C HIS A 277 -21.45 5.64 -15.29
N LYS A 278 -20.22 6.12 -15.20
CA LYS A 278 -19.17 5.92 -16.23
C LYS A 278 -18.54 4.52 -16.16
N ALA A 279 -18.28 4.02 -14.97
CA ALA A 279 -17.88 2.63 -14.73
C ALA A 279 -18.99 1.65 -15.15
N THR A 280 -20.26 2.08 -15.11
CA THR A 280 -21.41 1.26 -15.52
C THR A 280 -21.40 0.88 -17.00
N LEU A 281 -20.73 1.60 -17.87
CA LEU A 281 -20.64 1.21 -19.29
C LEU A 281 -19.53 0.17 -19.54
N GLN A 282 -18.41 0.24 -18.82
CA GLN A 282 -17.31 -0.70 -18.96
C GLN A 282 -17.41 -1.86 -17.95
N SER A 283 -17.87 -1.57 -16.72
CA SER A 283 -18.07 -2.58 -15.67
C SER A 283 -19.41 -3.32 -15.80
N ARG A 284 -20.37 -2.89 -16.63
CA ARG A 284 -21.54 -3.71 -16.95
C ARG A 284 -21.16 -5.08 -17.48
N LYS A 285 -20.11 -5.19 -18.30
CA LYS A 285 -19.61 -6.48 -18.78
C LYS A 285 -18.92 -7.27 -17.66
N GLU A 286 -18.08 -6.64 -16.87
CA GLU A 286 -17.33 -7.29 -15.79
C GLU A 286 -18.23 -7.60 -14.58
N ALA A 287 -19.10 -6.68 -14.17
CA ALA A 287 -20.10 -6.93 -13.14
C ALA A 287 -21.10 -8.02 -13.57
N LYS A 288 -21.49 -8.06 -14.85
CA LYS A 288 -22.33 -9.13 -15.38
C LYS A 288 -21.60 -10.48 -15.33
N SER A 289 -20.31 -10.54 -15.66
CA SER A 289 -19.52 -11.77 -15.58
C SER A 289 -19.31 -12.23 -14.14
N LEU A 290 -18.97 -11.31 -13.22
CA LEU A 290 -18.83 -11.60 -11.79
C LEU A 290 -20.14 -12.08 -11.17
N THR A 291 -21.25 -11.46 -11.54
CA THR A 291 -22.58 -11.82 -11.06
C THR A 291 -23.03 -13.16 -11.64
N GLN A 292 -22.72 -13.43 -12.91
CA GLN A 292 -22.94 -14.75 -13.51
C GLN A 292 -22.13 -15.85 -12.82
N THR A 293 -20.87 -15.56 -12.48
CA THR A 293 -20.03 -16.50 -11.73
C THR A 293 -20.57 -16.74 -10.33
N TYR A 294 -20.99 -15.67 -9.63
CA TYR A 294 -21.63 -15.79 -8.32
C TYR A 294 -22.92 -16.62 -8.37
N THR A 295 -23.84 -16.34 -9.29
CA THR A 295 -25.09 -17.08 -9.44
C THR A 295 -24.86 -18.53 -9.82
N SER A 296 -23.89 -18.82 -10.70
CA SER A 296 -23.50 -20.20 -11.05
C SER A 296 -22.97 -20.97 -9.85
N ASN A 297 -22.04 -20.40 -9.10
CA ASN A 297 -21.45 -21.07 -7.93
C ASN A 297 -22.47 -21.24 -6.82
N THR A 298 -23.31 -20.23 -6.56
CA THR A 298 -24.38 -20.30 -5.54
C THR A 298 -25.43 -21.34 -5.91
N SER A 299 -25.84 -21.39 -7.17
CA SER A 299 -26.76 -22.40 -7.68
C SER A 299 -26.21 -23.81 -7.52
N LEU A 300 -24.93 -24.04 -7.86
CA LEU A 300 -24.25 -25.34 -7.68
C LEU A 300 -24.28 -25.80 -6.22
N VAL A 301 -23.90 -24.93 -5.29
CA VAL A 301 -23.90 -25.24 -3.86
C VAL A 301 -25.34 -25.52 -3.36
N ALA A 302 -26.30 -24.70 -3.80
CA ALA A 302 -27.71 -24.90 -3.44
C ALA A 302 -28.25 -26.26 -3.93
N ILE A 303 -27.92 -26.67 -5.16
CA ILE A 303 -28.32 -27.98 -5.71
C ILE A 303 -27.66 -29.11 -4.91
N LEU A 304 -26.37 -28.97 -4.55
CA LEU A 304 -25.67 -29.98 -3.72
C LEU A 304 -26.33 -30.14 -2.35
N ILE A 305 -26.67 -29.03 -1.68
CA ILE A 305 -27.38 -29.09 -0.40
C ILE A 305 -28.74 -29.78 -0.59
N THR A 306 -29.49 -29.38 -1.61
CA THR A 306 -30.81 -29.97 -1.92
C THR A 306 -30.72 -31.49 -2.15
N THR A 307 -29.73 -31.95 -2.90
CA THR A 307 -29.56 -33.39 -3.19
C THR A 307 -29.17 -34.19 -1.95
N VAL A 308 -28.30 -33.64 -1.10
CA VAL A 308 -27.87 -34.29 0.14
C VAL A 308 -29.03 -34.38 1.15
N THR A 309 -29.76 -33.28 1.35
CA THR A 309 -30.90 -33.24 2.26
C THR A 309 -32.07 -34.10 1.75
N PHE A 310 -32.32 -34.09 0.43
CA PHE A 310 -33.31 -35.01 -0.15
C PHE A 310 -32.95 -36.48 0.11
N ALA A 311 -31.68 -36.88 -0.08
CA ALA A 311 -31.23 -38.24 0.24
C ALA A 311 -31.35 -38.56 1.72
N ALA A 312 -31.02 -37.60 2.61
CA ALA A 312 -31.11 -37.77 4.06
C ALA A 312 -32.55 -38.02 4.56
N ALA A 313 -33.52 -37.38 3.89
CA ALA A 313 -34.95 -37.60 4.19
C ALA A 313 -35.42 -39.07 3.98
N PHE A 314 -34.74 -39.80 3.08
CA PHE A 314 -35.06 -41.25 2.83
C PHE A 314 -34.11 -42.20 3.52
N THR A 315 -32.97 -41.74 4.01
CA THR A 315 -32.00 -42.53 4.77
C THR A 315 -31.98 -42.11 6.23
N LEU A 316 -33.15 -42.28 6.87
CA LEU A 316 -33.37 -41.77 8.23
C LEU A 316 -32.44 -42.41 9.27
N PRO A 317 -31.86 -41.60 10.19
CA PRO A 317 -31.02 -42.13 11.25
C PRO A 317 -31.80 -43.07 12.19
N GLY A 318 -31.23 -44.26 12.44
CA GLY A 318 -31.82 -45.27 13.30
C GLY A 318 -32.69 -46.33 12.61
N GLY A 319 -32.93 -46.18 11.29
CA GLY A 319 -33.68 -47.17 10.50
C GLY A 319 -35.20 -47.19 10.74
N TYR A 320 -35.85 -48.18 10.13
CA TYR A 320 -37.31 -48.36 10.13
C TYR A 320 -37.72 -49.57 10.94
N SER A 321 -38.88 -49.49 11.59
CA SER A 321 -39.48 -50.61 12.36
C SER A 321 -40.10 -51.66 11.43
N ASN A 322 -39.86 -52.93 11.77
CA ASN A 322 -40.49 -54.08 11.14
C ASN A 322 -41.59 -54.72 12.06
N ASP A 323 -41.94 -54.05 13.17
CA ASP A 323 -42.89 -54.57 14.14
C ASP A 323 -44.33 -54.43 13.60
N ALA A 324 -45.16 -55.44 13.87
CA ALA A 324 -46.58 -55.45 13.43
C ALA A 324 -47.32 -54.21 13.99
N GLY A 325 -47.86 -53.37 13.12
CA GLY A 325 -48.58 -52.11 13.45
C GLY A 325 -47.73 -50.85 13.46
N SER A 326 -46.41 -50.95 13.26
CA SER A 326 -45.50 -49.84 13.10
C SER A 326 -44.50 -50.02 11.93
N GLU A 327 -44.85 -50.90 11.00
CA GLU A 327 -44.07 -51.22 9.82
C GLU A 327 -43.78 -49.96 9.00
N GLY A 328 -42.50 -49.72 8.65
CA GLY A 328 -42.10 -48.59 7.86
C GLY A 328 -42.02 -47.23 8.59
N LEU A 329 -42.34 -47.20 9.90
CA LEU A 329 -42.13 -45.99 10.70
C LEU A 329 -40.67 -45.90 11.22
N PRO A 330 -40.09 -44.70 11.30
CA PRO A 330 -38.75 -44.52 11.86
C PRO A 330 -38.72 -44.92 13.34
N ILE A 331 -37.81 -45.79 13.72
CA ILE A 331 -37.67 -46.31 15.10
C ILE A 331 -37.51 -45.17 16.13
N MET A 332 -36.85 -44.10 15.71
CA MET A 332 -36.51 -42.97 16.60
C MET A 332 -37.49 -41.79 16.50
N SER A 333 -38.67 -41.94 15.86
CA SER A 333 -39.65 -40.90 15.60
C SER A 333 -40.09 -40.10 16.84
N ARG A 334 -40.10 -40.71 18.02
CA ARG A 334 -40.49 -40.06 19.28
C ARG A 334 -39.36 -39.29 19.96
N LYS A 335 -38.10 -39.38 19.48
CA LYS A 335 -36.98 -38.67 20.07
C LYS A 335 -36.97 -37.23 19.56
N PHE A 336 -36.85 -36.26 20.46
CA PHE A 336 -36.77 -34.84 20.13
C PHE A 336 -35.64 -34.50 19.13
N ALA A 337 -34.44 -35.10 19.30
CA ALA A 337 -33.31 -34.91 18.40
C ALA A 337 -33.61 -35.39 16.98
N PHE A 338 -34.38 -36.47 16.80
CA PHE A 338 -34.81 -36.94 15.50
C PHE A 338 -35.81 -36.00 14.86
N GLN A 339 -36.76 -35.47 15.62
CA GLN A 339 -37.70 -34.47 15.12
C GLN A 339 -37.00 -33.17 14.70
N ALA A 340 -36.03 -32.73 15.51
CA ALA A 340 -35.21 -31.57 15.16
C ALA A 340 -34.38 -31.81 13.90
N PHE A 341 -33.82 -33.02 13.73
CA PHE A 341 -33.12 -33.40 12.48
C PHE A 341 -34.05 -33.27 11.28
N LEU A 342 -35.24 -33.89 11.34
CA LEU A 342 -36.17 -33.91 10.21
C LEU A 342 -36.65 -32.48 9.82
N ILE A 343 -37.00 -31.66 10.81
CA ILE A 343 -37.43 -30.28 10.59
C ILE A 343 -36.30 -29.46 9.96
N SER A 344 -35.08 -29.57 10.52
CA SER A 344 -33.94 -28.82 10.00
C SER A 344 -33.54 -29.26 8.60
N ASP A 345 -33.63 -30.56 8.28
CA ASP A 345 -33.34 -31.11 6.97
C ASP A 345 -34.33 -30.63 5.92
N VAL A 346 -35.63 -30.64 6.21
CA VAL A 346 -36.67 -30.09 5.33
C VAL A 346 -36.49 -28.60 5.12
N LEU A 347 -36.17 -27.81 6.16
CA LEU A 347 -35.92 -26.40 6.06
C LEU A 347 -34.67 -26.10 5.20
N ALA A 348 -33.60 -26.88 5.34
CA ALA A 348 -32.41 -26.80 4.52
C ALA A 348 -32.73 -27.12 3.05
N MET A 349 -33.49 -28.16 2.78
CA MET A 349 -33.91 -28.55 1.44
C MET A 349 -34.75 -27.45 0.79
N CYS A 350 -35.79 -26.95 1.45
CA CYS A 350 -36.69 -25.93 0.89
C CYS A 350 -35.97 -24.61 0.62
N SER A 351 -35.12 -24.18 1.57
CA SER A 351 -34.38 -22.93 1.39
C SER A 351 -33.33 -23.01 0.28
N SER A 352 -32.58 -24.12 0.19
CA SER A 352 -31.60 -24.33 -0.88
C SER A 352 -32.27 -24.51 -2.25
N PHE A 353 -33.41 -25.19 -2.32
CA PHE A 353 -34.18 -25.31 -3.55
C PHE A 353 -34.68 -23.92 -4.02
N ALA A 354 -35.20 -23.10 -3.09
CA ALA A 354 -35.60 -21.73 -3.41
C ALA A 354 -34.43 -20.88 -3.93
N VAL A 355 -33.22 -21.00 -3.32
CA VAL A 355 -32.01 -20.32 -3.83
C VAL A 355 -31.66 -20.77 -5.24
N ALA A 356 -31.67 -22.08 -5.52
CA ALA A 356 -31.40 -22.62 -6.85
C ALA A 356 -32.36 -22.04 -7.88
N PHE A 357 -33.66 -22.01 -7.56
CA PHE A 357 -34.70 -21.48 -8.44
C PHE A 357 -34.56 -19.96 -8.67
N ILE A 358 -34.27 -19.18 -7.61
CA ILE A 358 -34.01 -17.75 -7.73
C ILE A 358 -32.78 -17.49 -8.61
N CYS A 359 -31.72 -18.28 -8.48
CA CYS A 359 -30.53 -18.14 -9.33
C CYS A 359 -30.82 -18.44 -10.81
N ILE A 360 -31.77 -19.31 -11.12
CA ILE A 360 -32.19 -19.58 -12.49
C ILE A 360 -32.98 -18.39 -13.06
N ILE A 361 -33.94 -17.85 -12.31
CA ILE A 361 -34.74 -16.69 -12.72
C ILE A 361 -33.84 -15.45 -12.88
N ALA A 362 -32.87 -15.24 -11.96
CA ALA A 362 -31.97 -14.12 -12.00
C ALA A 362 -31.08 -14.07 -13.26
N ARG A 363 -30.91 -15.20 -13.97
CA ARG A 363 -30.21 -15.24 -15.27
C ARG A 363 -30.96 -14.50 -16.39
N TRP A 364 -32.28 -14.35 -16.26
CA TRP A 364 -33.15 -13.74 -17.27
C TRP A 364 -33.57 -12.31 -16.93
N GLY A 365 -33.22 -11.83 -15.72
CA GLY A 365 -33.58 -10.50 -15.23
C GLY A 365 -32.59 -9.40 -15.61
N ASP A 366 -33.05 -8.15 -15.49
CA ASP A 366 -32.21 -6.96 -15.63
C ASP A 366 -31.23 -6.80 -14.46
N TYR A 367 -30.15 -6.01 -14.66
CA TYR A 367 -29.06 -5.85 -13.71
C TYR A 367 -29.52 -5.38 -12.32
N GLU A 368 -30.51 -4.49 -12.23
CA GLU A 368 -31.06 -4.00 -10.95
C GLU A 368 -31.76 -5.11 -10.15
N PHE A 369 -32.52 -5.95 -10.81
CA PHE A 369 -33.13 -7.16 -10.24
C PHE A 369 -32.06 -8.12 -9.71
N LEU A 370 -30.97 -8.24 -10.43
CA LEU A 370 -29.87 -9.15 -10.09
C LEU A 370 -29.23 -8.80 -8.74
N ILE A 371 -29.00 -7.51 -8.46
CA ILE A 371 -28.45 -7.04 -7.18
C ILE A 371 -29.40 -7.34 -6.02
N TYR A 372 -30.68 -7.09 -6.22
CA TYR A 372 -31.72 -7.41 -5.24
C TYR A 372 -31.74 -8.92 -4.91
N TYR A 373 -31.72 -9.76 -5.95
CA TYR A 373 -31.71 -11.21 -5.80
C TYR A 373 -30.43 -11.73 -5.13
N ILE A 374 -29.27 -11.12 -5.35
CA ILE A 374 -28.02 -11.48 -4.67
C ILE A 374 -28.14 -11.27 -3.16
N SER A 375 -28.72 -10.17 -2.71
CA SER A 375 -28.91 -9.90 -1.28
C SER A 375 -29.88 -10.93 -0.64
N ALA A 376 -30.98 -11.22 -1.30
CA ALA A 376 -31.95 -12.21 -0.85
C ALA A 376 -31.35 -13.63 -0.84
N THR A 377 -30.65 -14.03 -1.89
CA THR A 377 -30.00 -15.35 -1.99
C THR A 377 -28.89 -15.54 -0.95
N LYS A 378 -28.11 -14.50 -0.62
CA LYS A 378 -27.11 -14.56 0.46
C LYS A 378 -27.76 -14.91 1.80
N LYS A 379 -28.84 -14.23 2.16
CA LYS A 379 -29.55 -14.48 3.42
C LYS A 379 -30.14 -15.89 3.48
N LEU A 380 -30.78 -16.27 2.37
CA LEU A 380 -31.43 -17.59 2.30
C LEU A 380 -30.42 -18.74 2.27
N MET A 381 -29.29 -18.55 1.58
CA MET A 381 -28.19 -19.52 1.55
C MET A 381 -27.53 -19.67 2.91
N TRP A 382 -27.36 -18.56 3.64
CA TRP A 382 -26.90 -18.61 5.04
C TRP A 382 -27.85 -19.41 5.91
N PHE A 383 -29.16 -19.19 5.77
CA PHE A 383 -30.17 -19.96 6.48
C PHE A 383 -30.11 -21.46 6.13
N ALA A 384 -30.00 -21.80 4.85
CA ALA A 384 -29.83 -23.17 4.37
C ALA A 384 -28.57 -23.83 5.00
N TYR A 385 -27.47 -23.11 5.07
CA TYR A 385 -26.22 -23.59 5.67
C TYR A 385 -26.38 -23.89 7.16
N VAL A 386 -27.01 -22.99 7.94
CA VAL A 386 -27.28 -23.19 9.35
C VAL A 386 -28.25 -24.38 9.56
N ALA A 387 -29.29 -24.48 8.76
CA ALA A 387 -30.24 -25.58 8.84
C ALA A 387 -29.58 -26.95 8.52
N THR A 388 -28.72 -27.00 7.48
CA THR A 388 -27.95 -28.21 7.13
C THR A 388 -26.99 -28.63 8.23
N THR A 389 -26.26 -27.70 8.84
CA THR A 389 -25.35 -28.01 9.96
C THR A 389 -26.10 -28.48 11.20
N THR A 390 -27.28 -27.90 11.44
CA THR A 390 -28.16 -28.34 12.56
C THR A 390 -28.72 -29.73 12.29
N ALA A 391 -29.18 -30.03 11.08
CA ALA A 391 -29.65 -31.34 10.69
C ALA A 391 -28.57 -32.40 10.85
N PHE A 392 -27.35 -32.11 10.33
CA PHE A 392 -26.22 -33.03 10.48
C PHE A 392 -25.87 -33.30 11.95
N SER A 393 -25.82 -32.27 12.79
CA SER A 393 -25.51 -32.34 14.20
C SER A 393 -26.56 -33.18 14.96
N THR A 394 -27.86 -32.90 14.76
CA THR A 394 -28.95 -33.57 15.42
C THR A 394 -29.13 -35.01 14.92
N GLY A 395 -28.86 -35.27 13.65
CA GLY A 395 -28.85 -36.63 13.08
C GLY A 395 -27.77 -37.51 13.71
N LEU A 396 -26.52 -37.01 13.77
CA LEU A 396 -25.42 -37.70 14.45
C LEU A 396 -25.67 -37.89 15.95
N TYR A 397 -26.21 -36.87 16.63
CA TYR A 397 -26.57 -36.97 18.02
C TYR A 397 -27.57 -38.09 18.24
N THR A 398 -28.59 -38.20 17.39
CA THR A 398 -29.64 -39.24 17.49
C THR A 398 -29.07 -40.66 17.47
N VAL A 399 -28.03 -40.90 16.68
CA VAL A 399 -27.37 -42.21 16.50
C VAL A 399 -26.35 -42.46 17.59
N LEU A 400 -25.53 -41.49 17.95
CA LEU A 400 -24.39 -41.68 18.85
C LEU A 400 -24.77 -41.56 20.34
N ALA A 401 -25.75 -40.75 20.67
CA ALA A 401 -26.11 -40.49 22.08
C ALA A 401 -26.43 -41.74 22.90
N PRO A 402 -27.07 -42.83 22.37
CA PRO A 402 -27.34 -44.03 23.17
C PRO A 402 -26.09 -44.76 23.69
N HIS A 403 -24.96 -44.66 22.98
CA HIS A 403 -23.75 -45.42 23.28
C HIS A 403 -22.54 -44.56 23.64
N LEU A 404 -22.44 -43.34 23.09
CA LEU A 404 -21.28 -42.47 23.22
C LEU A 404 -21.69 -41.00 23.44
N HIS A 405 -22.33 -40.74 24.60
CA HIS A 405 -22.85 -39.38 24.91
C HIS A 405 -21.83 -38.27 24.80
N TRP A 406 -20.63 -38.48 25.34
CA TRP A 406 -19.59 -37.45 25.33
C TRP A 406 -19.15 -37.09 23.89
N LEU A 407 -19.03 -38.11 23.01
CA LEU A 407 -18.64 -37.92 21.63
C LEU A 407 -19.75 -37.21 20.82
N ALA A 408 -21.01 -37.57 21.07
CA ALA A 408 -22.16 -36.91 20.47
C ALA A 408 -22.19 -35.41 20.80
N ILE A 409 -21.96 -35.04 22.05
CA ILE A 409 -21.90 -33.64 22.50
C ILE A 409 -20.70 -32.92 21.88
N ALA A 410 -19.52 -33.54 21.86
CA ALA A 410 -18.32 -32.93 21.28
C ALA A 410 -18.50 -32.61 19.79
N ILE A 411 -19.09 -33.54 19.02
CA ILE A 411 -19.40 -33.33 17.60
C ILE A 411 -20.41 -32.18 17.43
N CYS A 412 -21.47 -32.16 18.24
CA CYS A 412 -22.46 -31.08 18.19
C CYS A 412 -21.82 -29.71 18.44
N LEU A 413 -20.92 -29.60 19.41
CA LEU A 413 -20.20 -28.34 19.68
C LEU A 413 -19.30 -27.91 18.52
N VAL A 414 -18.52 -28.84 17.94
CA VAL A 414 -17.67 -28.57 16.80
C VAL A 414 -18.49 -28.11 15.59
N VAL A 415 -19.58 -28.80 15.30
CA VAL A 415 -20.46 -28.44 14.15
C VAL A 415 -21.18 -27.12 14.39
N ALA A 416 -21.62 -26.83 15.62
CA ALA A 416 -22.24 -25.55 15.96
C ALA A 416 -21.27 -24.34 15.86
N LEU A 417 -19.97 -24.58 16.06
CA LEU A 417 -18.95 -23.54 15.87
C LEU A 417 -18.74 -23.14 14.41
N LEU A 418 -18.99 -24.04 13.45
CA LEU A 418 -18.75 -23.77 12.02
C LEU A 418 -19.52 -22.55 11.49
N PRO A 419 -20.85 -22.40 11.70
CA PRO A 419 -21.58 -21.20 11.27
C PRO A 419 -21.07 -19.92 11.94
N ILE A 420 -20.70 -19.99 13.21
CA ILE A 420 -20.19 -18.84 13.96
C ILE A 420 -18.83 -18.43 13.38
N LEU A 421 -17.93 -19.39 13.16
CA LEU A 421 -16.59 -19.14 12.62
C LEU A 421 -16.64 -18.58 11.21
N THR A 422 -17.48 -19.15 10.34
CA THR A 422 -17.65 -18.67 8.95
C THR A 422 -18.24 -17.26 8.90
N LYS A 423 -19.16 -16.92 9.80
CA LYS A 423 -19.69 -15.56 9.92
C LYS A 423 -18.63 -14.58 10.40
N LEU A 424 -17.88 -14.94 11.44
CA LEU A 424 -16.77 -14.11 11.93
C LEU A 424 -15.70 -13.89 10.87
N LEU A 425 -15.31 -14.92 10.12
CA LEU A 425 -14.35 -14.81 9.03
C LEU A 425 -14.87 -13.93 7.89
N GLY A 426 -16.16 -14.03 7.56
CA GLY A 426 -16.79 -13.19 6.53
C GLY A 426 -16.90 -11.72 6.93
N GLU A 427 -17.12 -11.43 8.21
CA GLU A 427 -17.23 -10.06 8.73
C GLU A 427 -15.86 -9.48 9.17
N TRP A 428 -14.80 -10.30 9.23
CA TRP A 428 -13.46 -9.88 9.68
C TRP A 428 -12.88 -8.66 8.96
N PRO A 429 -12.99 -8.54 7.62
CA PRO A 429 -12.52 -7.35 6.92
C PRO A 429 -13.22 -6.07 7.38
N VAL A 430 -14.53 -6.13 7.60
CA VAL A 430 -15.35 -5.00 8.08
C VAL A 430 -14.99 -4.65 9.53
N TRP A 431 -14.80 -5.65 10.39
CA TRP A 431 -14.34 -5.46 11.77
C TRP A 431 -12.96 -4.81 11.83
N LYS A 432 -12.04 -5.28 10.99
CA LYS A 432 -10.70 -4.69 10.86
C LYS A 432 -10.76 -3.22 10.44
N LEU A 433 -11.63 -2.91 9.47
CA LEU A 433 -11.88 -1.54 9.01
C LEU A 433 -12.46 -0.68 10.15
N ARG A 434 -13.46 -1.19 10.86
CA ARG A 434 -14.11 -0.53 12.01
C ARG A 434 -13.12 -0.23 13.13
N LEU A 435 -12.24 -1.17 13.47
CA LEU A 435 -11.20 -0.99 14.48
C LEU A 435 -10.18 0.07 14.07
N ARG A 436 -9.81 0.15 12.79
CA ARG A 436 -8.88 1.16 12.28
C ARG A 436 -9.49 2.56 12.21
N LEU A 437 -10.75 2.68 11.88
CA LEU A 437 -11.45 3.96 11.76
C LEU A 437 -12.01 4.49 13.07
N GLY A 438 -12.12 3.66 14.12
CA GLY A 438 -12.56 4.02 15.46
C GLY A 438 -13.93 4.69 15.48
N LYS A 439 -14.07 5.77 16.29
CA LYS A 439 -15.35 6.50 16.47
C LYS A 439 -15.87 7.22 15.21
N ALA A 440 -15.07 7.33 14.17
CA ALA A 440 -15.47 7.96 12.90
C ALA A 440 -16.22 7.02 11.95
N PHE A 441 -16.39 5.75 12.35
CA PHE A 441 -17.11 4.78 11.56
C PHE A 441 -18.61 5.08 11.58
N ASN A 442 -19.20 5.37 10.43
CA ASN A 442 -20.64 5.44 10.22
C ASN A 442 -21.07 4.28 9.31
N SER A 443 -22.03 3.47 9.76
CA SER A 443 -22.51 2.30 8.99
C SER A 443 -23.11 2.70 7.63
N ASP A 444 -23.70 3.89 7.57
CA ASP A 444 -24.36 4.38 6.34
C ASP A 444 -23.34 4.71 5.23
N LEU A 445 -22.06 4.97 5.60
CA LEU A 445 -20.98 5.19 4.64
C LEU A 445 -20.49 3.89 3.98
N LEU A 446 -20.68 2.73 4.62
CA LEU A 446 -20.33 1.43 4.04
C LEU A 446 -21.26 1.03 2.89
N ASP A 447 -22.50 1.45 2.94
CA ASP A 447 -23.49 1.16 1.87
C ASP A 447 -23.25 2.08 0.64
N MET A 448 -22.48 3.17 0.81
CA MET A 448 -22.06 4.07 -0.27
C MET A 448 -20.78 3.62 -0.99
N VAL A 449 -20.00 2.74 -0.39
CA VAL A 449 -18.73 2.21 -0.90
C VAL A 449 -18.91 0.75 -1.32
#